data_7d22ba1c6eacfc1aefa8322446fc120f
#
_entry.id   7d22ba1c6eacfc1aefa8322446fc120f
#
_cell.length_a   1.000
_cell.length_b   1.000
_cell.length_c   1.000
_cell.angle_alpha   90.00
_cell.angle_beta   90.00
_cell.angle_gamma   90.00
#
_symmetry.space_group_name_H-M   'P 1'
#
loop_
_entity.id
_entity.type
_entity.pdbx_description
1 polymer ?
#
loop_
_entity_poly.entity_id
_entity_poly.type
_entity_poly.pdbx_seq_one_letter_code
_entity_poly.pdbx_strand_id
1 'polypeptide(L)'
;YVYRNLIKGRCILKNVSLKNIRKDIVSGIIVALVSIPISMGYAQIAGLPAVYGLYCSILPVLIYGLVTSSPQFVFGVDATPAALVGGTLATLGIVSGSEEAKAVVPSITLVAALWLLLFFFIKAGRIVNYISTPVMGGFISGIGVTIILMQAAKLFGGNAGTGEAIKLLIHIAGEMKSFNLLSAVLGVGTVIIIFIAKKFIPKFPMSVLLMVLGALATAIFHIDRCGVKLLPHVDKGLPGFSLPDMSVVFKNPSEIILLGLSVAGVVMAHT
;
A
#
# COMPACT_ATOMS: atom_id res chain seq x y z
N TYR A 1 1.93 11.16 -30.13
CA TYR A 1 0.89 10.13 -30.27
C TYR A 1 -0.04 10.08 -29.03
N VAL A 2 0.45 10.28 -27.81
CA VAL A 2 -0.32 10.25 -26.54
C VAL A 2 -1.33 11.41 -26.49
N TYR A 3 -0.97 12.62 -26.93
CA TYR A 3 -1.83 13.80 -26.88
C TYR A 3 -3.09 13.71 -27.75
N ARG A 4 -3.03 12.93 -28.82
CA ARG A 4 -4.15 12.80 -29.77
C ARG A 4 -5.25 11.87 -29.23
N ASN A 5 -4.91 10.99 -28.26
CA ASN A 5 -5.85 10.06 -27.66
C ASN A 5 -6.55 10.60 -26.40
N LEU A 6 -5.95 11.57 -25.71
CA LEU A 6 -6.56 12.24 -24.55
C LEU A 6 -7.79 13.07 -24.92
N ILE A 7 -7.83 13.64 -26.14
CA ILE A 7 -8.95 14.47 -26.63
C ILE A 7 -10.11 13.61 -27.15
N LYS A 8 -9.85 12.37 -27.57
CA LYS A 8 -10.89 11.43 -27.95
C LYS A 8 -11.27 10.56 -26.76
N GLY A 9 -11.90 11.11 -25.74
CA GLY A 9 -12.40 10.42 -24.55
C GLY A 9 -12.99 9.04 -24.82
N ARG A 10 -12.12 8.06 -25.07
CA ARG A 10 -12.51 6.65 -25.10
C ARG A 10 -12.54 6.18 -23.66
N CYS A 11 -13.63 6.52 -22.98
CA CYS A 11 -14.01 5.90 -21.73
C CYS A 11 -13.82 4.38 -21.88
N ILE A 12 -13.14 3.74 -20.95
CA ILE A 12 -12.99 2.27 -20.85
C ILE A 12 -14.35 1.59 -20.97
N LEU A 13 -15.42 2.24 -20.51
CA LEU A 13 -16.81 1.80 -20.63
C LEU A 13 -17.27 1.51 -22.07
N LYS A 14 -16.62 2.06 -23.09
CA LYS A 14 -16.98 1.82 -24.50
C LYS A 14 -16.52 0.46 -25.02
N ASN A 15 -15.60 -0.22 -24.33
CA ASN A 15 -15.05 -1.52 -24.70
C ASN A 15 -15.50 -2.67 -23.80
N VAL A 16 -16.48 -2.44 -22.92
CA VAL A 16 -17.05 -3.51 -22.07
C VAL A 16 -17.82 -4.47 -22.98
N SER A 17 -17.23 -5.62 -23.25
CA SER A 17 -17.90 -6.70 -23.96
C SER A 17 -18.70 -7.55 -22.99
N LEU A 18 -20.02 -7.60 -23.17
CA LEU A 18 -20.91 -8.44 -22.38
C LEU A 18 -20.48 -9.92 -22.34
N LYS A 19 -19.73 -10.36 -23.38
CA LYS A 19 -19.23 -11.73 -23.51
C LYS A 19 -18.13 -12.07 -22.47
N ASN A 20 -17.39 -11.06 -21.98
CA ASN A 20 -16.29 -11.25 -21.05
C ASN A 20 -16.66 -10.87 -19.60
N ILE A 21 -17.84 -10.30 -19.38
CA ILE A 21 -18.24 -9.72 -18.08
C ILE A 21 -18.15 -10.71 -16.91
N ARG A 22 -18.44 -12.00 -17.15
CA ARG A 22 -18.28 -13.03 -16.11
C ARG A 22 -16.84 -13.24 -15.70
N LYS A 23 -15.90 -13.22 -16.66
CA LYS A 23 -14.47 -13.37 -16.39
C LYS A 23 -13.93 -12.13 -15.67
N ASP A 24 -14.38 -10.96 -16.09
CA ASP A 24 -13.99 -9.68 -15.52
C ASP A 24 -14.48 -9.55 -14.07
N ILE A 25 -15.72 -9.97 -13.78
CA ILE A 25 -16.25 -10.00 -12.40
C ILE A 25 -15.44 -10.93 -11.50
N VAL A 26 -15.16 -12.17 -11.95
CA VAL A 26 -14.36 -13.12 -11.17
C VAL A 26 -12.96 -12.58 -10.92
N SER A 27 -12.31 -12.03 -11.94
CA SER A 27 -10.98 -11.41 -11.80
C SER A 27 -11.02 -10.22 -10.85
N GLY A 28 -12.05 -9.36 -10.96
CA GLY A 28 -12.24 -8.22 -10.07
C GLY A 28 -12.43 -8.63 -8.62
N ILE A 29 -13.21 -9.66 -8.34
CA ILE A 29 -13.39 -10.21 -6.99
C ILE A 29 -12.06 -10.73 -6.42
N ILE A 30 -11.28 -11.46 -7.22
CA ILE A 30 -9.97 -11.98 -6.79
C ILE A 30 -9.02 -10.83 -6.47
N VAL A 31 -8.94 -9.82 -7.34
CA VAL A 31 -8.09 -8.65 -7.12
C VAL A 31 -8.54 -7.88 -5.87
N ALA A 32 -9.84 -7.66 -5.68
CA ALA A 32 -10.38 -6.99 -4.51
C ALA A 32 -10.03 -7.74 -3.22
N LEU A 33 -10.20 -9.06 -3.18
CA LEU A 33 -9.86 -9.89 -2.02
C LEU A 33 -8.37 -9.85 -1.69
N VAL A 34 -7.50 -9.86 -2.69
CA VAL A 34 -6.04 -9.76 -2.50
C VAL A 34 -5.63 -8.36 -2.04
N SER A 35 -6.29 -7.31 -2.55
CA SER A 35 -5.95 -5.93 -2.19
C SER A 35 -6.34 -5.54 -0.76
N ILE A 36 -7.33 -6.19 -0.15
CA ILE A 36 -7.74 -5.93 1.24
C ILE A 36 -6.56 -6.02 2.23
N PRO A 37 -5.89 -7.17 2.42
CA PRO A 37 -4.81 -7.27 3.38
C PRO A 37 -3.59 -6.42 3.00
N ILE A 38 -3.34 -6.23 1.70
CA ILE A 38 -2.23 -5.43 1.19
C ILE A 38 -2.44 -3.95 1.56
N SER A 39 -3.61 -3.41 1.27
CA SER A 39 -3.94 -2.01 1.54
C SER A 39 -3.97 -1.70 3.04
N MET A 40 -4.50 -2.62 3.85
CA MET A 40 -4.46 -2.49 5.31
C MET A 40 -3.01 -2.48 5.84
N GLY A 41 -2.14 -3.33 5.27
CA GLY A 41 -0.72 -3.37 5.62
C GLY A 41 0.00 -2.07 5.27
N TYR A 42 -0.25 -1.52 4.08
CA TYR A 42 0.38 -0.28 3.65
C TYR A 42 -0.11 0.96 4.40
N ALA A 43 -1.39 0.99 4.80
CA ALA A 43 -1.87 2.04 5.70
C ALA A 43 -1.10 2.05 7.03
N GLN A 44 -0.86 0.87 7.62
CA GLN A 44 -0.07 0.76 8.85
C GLN A 44 1.39 1.20 8.66
N ILE A 45 2.00 0.87 7.51
CA ILE A 45 3.34 1.34 7.15
C ILE A 45 3.36 2.86 7.01
N ALA A 46 2.33 3.47 6.43
CA ALA A 46 2.18 4.91 6.32
C ALA A 46 1.86 5.61 7.65
N GLY A 47 1.76 4.87 8.76
CA GLY A 47 1.43 5.41 10.06
C GLY A 47 -0.05 5.71 10.28
N LEU A 48 -0.94 5.11 9.48
CA LEU A 48 -2.39 5.25 9.59
C LEU A 48 -3.05 3.97 10.13
N PRO A 49 -4.24 4.07 10.75
CA PRO A 49 -5.06 2.91 11.06
C PRO A 49 -5.37 2.09 9.79
N ALA A 50 -5.42 0.77 9.92
CA ALA A 50 -5.59 -0.16 8.80
C ALA A 50 -6.84 0.12 7.93
N VAL A 51 -7.91 0.64 8.53
CA VAL A 51 -9.17 0.98 7.83
C VAL A 51 -8.98 2.01 6.71
N TYR A 52 -8.04 2.95 6.87
CA TYR A 52 -7.75 3.94 5.84
C TYR A 52 -7.22 3.31 4.55
N GLY A 53 -6.49 2.19 4.64
CA GLY A 53 -6.07 1.43 3.48
C GLY A 53 -7.24 0.88 2.67
N LEU A 54 -8.30 0.42 3.35
CA LEU A 54 -9.51 -0.03 2.66
C LEU A 54 -10.20 1.13 1.93
N TYR A 55 -10.32 2.28 2.57
CA TYR A 55 -10.91 3.46 1.94
C TYR A 55 -10.12 3.90 0.69
N CYS A 56 -8.79 3.91 0.78
CA CYS A 56 -7.91 4.24 -0.34
C CYS A 56 -7.96 3.22 -1.47
N SER A 57 -8.35 1.98 -1.22
CA SER A 57 -8.48 0.95 -2.27
C SER A 57 -9.84 0.96 -2.97
N ILE A 58 -10.85 1.62 -2.45
CA ILE A 58 -12.19 1.67 -3.05
C ILE A 58 -12.37 2.92 -3.92
N LEU A 59 -12.40 4.10 -3.29
CA LEU A 59 -12.78 5.34 -3.95
C LEU A 59 -11.78 5.78 -5.05
N PRO A 60 -10.46 5.83 -4.78
CA PRO A 60 -9.49 6.21 -5.81
C PRO A 60 -9.45 5.25 -7.00
N VAL A 61 -9.61 3.93 -6.76
CA VAL A 61 -9.64 2.93 -7.83
C VAL A 61 -10.85 3.11 -8.73
N LEU A 62 -12.03 3.40 -8.16
CA LEU A 62 -13.24 3.69 -8.92
C LEU A 62 -13.08 4.95 -9.78
N ILE A 63 -12.58 6.06 -9.19
CA ILE A 63 -12.35 7.31 -9.91
C ILE A 63 -11.32 7.09 -11.02
N TYR A 64 -10.22 6.40 -10.72
CA TYR A 64 -9.20 6.09 -11.71
C TYR A 64 -9.79 5.30 -12.88
N GLY A 65 -10.59 4.27 -12.63
CA GLY A 65 -11.24 3.46 -13.66
C GLY A 65 -12.16 4.27 -14.59
N LEU A 66 -12.75 5.36 -14.08
CA LEU A 66 -13.61 6.25 -14.89
C LEU A 66 -12.81 7.25 -15.74
N VAL A 67 -11.67 7.72 -15.24
CA VAL A 67 -10.91 8.84 -15.84
C VAL A 67 -9.72 8.35 -16.66
N THR A 68 -9.17 7.14 -16.37
CA THR A 68 -7.95 6.66 -17.00
C THR A 68 -8.10 6.39 -18.49
N SER A 69 -7.03 6.66 -19.23
CA SER A 69 -6.88 6.29 -20.65
C SER A 69 -6.13 4.95 -20.84
N SER A 70 -5.56 4.38 -19.77
CA SER A 70 -4.79 3.13 -19.83
C SER A 70 -5.58 1.96 -19.25
N PRO A 71 -6.04 1.01 -20.07
CA PRO A 71 -6.80 -0.16 -19.60
C PRO A 71 -5.92 -1.23 -18.94
N GLN A 72 -4.60 -1.12 -19.01
CA GLN A 72 -3.66 -2.13 -18.53
C GLN A 72 -3.12 -1.83 -17.13
N PHE A 73 -3.20 -0.58 -16.70
CA PHE A 73 -2.69 -0.15 -15.40
C PHE A 73 -3.80 -0.22 -14.35
N VAL A 74 -3.54 -0.93 -13.28
CA VAL A 74 -4.42 -1.01 -12.10
C VAL A 74 -3.87 -0.08 -11.03
N PHE A 75 -4.56 1.01 -10.78
CA PHE A 75 -4.21 1.94 -9.71
C PHE A 75 -4.56 1.32 -8.35
N GLY A 76 -3.67 1.46 -7.37
CA GLY A 76 -3.88 0.93 -6.03
C GLY A 76 -2.93 1.56 -5.01
N VAL A 77 -3.05 1.16 -3.76
CA VAL A 77 -2.11 1.55 -2.71
C VAL A 77 -0.74 0.95 -3.00
N ASP A 78 0.30 1.79 -2.85
CA ASP A 78 1.68 1.40 -3.12
C ASP A 78 2.53 1.46 -1.85
N ALA A 79 3.45 0.50 -1.75
CA ALA A 79 4.34 0.34 -0.61
C ALA A 79 5.36 1.49 -0.47
N THR A 80 5.88 1.98 -1.60
CA THR A 80 6.97 2.96 -1.58
C THR A 80 6.52 4.32 -1.07
N PRO A 81 5.44 4.93 -1.58
CA PRO A 81 4.87 6.13 -0.99
C PRO A 81 4.49 5.93 0.48
N ALA A 82 3.89 4.78 0.82
CA ALA A 82 3.53 4.47 2.20
C ALA A 82 4.75 4.45 3.14
N ALA A 83 5.85 3.83 2.70
CA ALA A 83 7.09 3.77 3.47
C ALA A 83 7.74 5.15 3.63
N LEU A 84 7.73 5.99 2.60
CA LEU A 84 8.24 7.35 2.66
C LEU A 84 7.44 8.19 3.67
N VAL A 85 6.12 8.13 3.62
CA VAL A 85 5.24 8.85 4.54
C VAL A 85 5.47 8.37 5.97
N GLY A 86 5.45 7.06 6.21
CA GLY A 86 5.66 6.49 7.55
C GLY A 86 7.05 6.78 8.11
N GLY A 87 8.09 6.75 7.26
CA GLY A 87 9.45 7.12 7.65
C GLY A 87 9.54 8.59 8.08
N THR A 88 8.87 9.48 7.35
CA THR A 88 8.85 10.92 7.71
C THR A 88 8.04 11.19 8.98
N LEU A 89 6.88 10.54 9.18
CA LEU A 89 6.16 10.65 10.45
C LEU A 89 7.05 10.25 11.63
N ALA A 90 7.83 9.18 11.47
CA ALA A 90 8.78 8.75 12.48
C ALA A 90 9.90 9.77 12.74
N THR A 91 10.42 10.45 11.70
CA THR A 91 11.43 11.53 11.87
C THR A 91 10.86 12.77 12.52
N LEU A 92 9.59 13.08 12.28
CA LEU A 92 8.86 14.17 12.94
C LEU A 92 8.44 13.84 14.38
N GLY A 93 8.67 12.61 14.85
CA GLY A 93 8.25 12.16 16.18
C GLY A 93 6.75 11.94 16.31
N ILE A 94 6.01 11.86 15.19
CA ILE A 94 4.57 11.66 15.18
C ILE A 94 4.26 10.17 15.38
N VAL A 95 3.45 9.86 16.37
CA VAL A 95 3.08 8.48 16.69
C VAL A 95 2.12 7.93 15.63
N SER A 96 2.43 6.75 15.10
CA SER A 96 1.55 6.05 14.16
C SER A 96 0.15 5.83 14.74
N GLY A 97 -0.88 6.13 13.94
CA GLY A 97 -2.27 5.98 14.35
C GLY A 97 -2.83 7.14 15.19
N SER A 98 -2.02 8.14 15.53
CA SER A 98 -2.46 9.32 16.28
C SER A 98 -3.37 10.22 15.43
N GLU A 99 -4.14 11.09 16.07
CA GLU A 99 -4.95 12.11 15.38
C GLU A 99 -4.06 13.06 14.56
N GLU A 100 -2.86 13.32 15.05
CA GLU A 100 -1.87 14.12 14.34
C GLU A 100 -1.43 13.45 13.04
N ALA A 101 -1.14 12.15 13.06
CA ALA A 101 -0.83 11.39 11.84
C ALA A 101 -1.99 11.43 10.83
N LYS A 102 -3.24 11.32 11.30
CA LYS A 102 -4.45 11.40 10.46
C LYS A 102 -4.64 12.77 9.82
N ALA A 103 -4.15 13.85 10.45
CA ALA A 103 -4.21 15.20 9.90
C ALA A 103 -3.04 15.46 8.91
N VAL A 104 -1.84 14.98 9.23
CA VAL A 104 -0.62 15.23 8.44
C VAL A 104 -0.60 14.47 7.13
N VAL A 105 -0.98 13.18 7.11
CA VAL A 105 -0.89 12.34 5.92
C VAL A 105 -1.76 12.82 4.76
N PRO A 106 -3.03 13.23 4.94
CA PRO A 106 -3.82 13.83 3.88
C PRO A 106 -3.21 15.13 3.33
N SER A 107 -2.59 15.94 4.19
CA SER A 107 -1.93 17.17 3.78
C SER A 107 -0.71 16.92 2.91
N ILE A 108 0.12 15.90 3.25
CA ILE A 108 1.22 15.43 2.41
C ILE A 108 0.70 14.93 1.06
N THR A 109 -0.38 14.17 1.06
CA THR A 109 -1.00 13.63 -0.17
C THR A 109 -1.47 14.75 -1.09
N LEU A 110 -2.05 15.81 -0.52
CA LEU A 110 -2.48 16.99 -1.28
C LEU A 110 -1.28 17.72 -1.90
N VAL A 111 -0.21 17.91 -1.13
CA VAL A 111 1.03 18.53 -1.64
C VAL A 111 1.65 17.67 -2.75
N ALA A 112 1.68 16.35 -2.58
CA ALA A 112 2.14 15.42 -3.63
C ALA A 112 1.28 15.51 -4.89
N ALA A 113 -0.04 15.63 -4.75
CA ALA A 113 -0.95 15.83 -5.89
C ALA A 113 -0.69 17.13 -6.62
N LEU A 114 -0.40 18.24 -5.91
CA LEU A 114 0.00 19.51 -6.51
C LEU A 114 1.32 19.40 -7.28
N TRP A 115 2.32 18.67 -6.76
CA TRP A 115 3.55 18.39 -7.47
C TRP A 115 3.31 17.55 -8.73
N LEU A 116 2.47 16.51 -8.69
CA LEU A 116 2.11 15.71 -9.86
C LEU A 116 1.40 16.56 -10.92
N LEU A 117 0.54 17.48 -10.50
CA LEU A 117 -0.11 18.43 -11.39
C LEU A 117 0.91 19.37 -12.06
N LEU A 118 1.88 19.88 -11.29
CA LEU A 118 2.98 20.68 -11.83
C LEU A 118 3.80 19.86 -12.84
N PHE A 119 4.16 18.61 -12.50
CA PHE A 119 4.88 17.69 -13.39
C PHE A 119 4.12 17.43 -14.69
N PHE A 120 2.81 17.37 -14.64
CA PHE A 120 1.97 17.27 -15.83
C PHE A 120 2.15 18.49 -16.75
N PHE A 121 2.09 19.71 -16.22
CA PHE A 121 2.25 20.94 -17.02
C PHE A 121 3.64 21.08 -17.64
N ILE A 122 4.70 20.77 -16.91
CA ILE A 122 6.09 20.84 -17.43
C ILE A 122 6.46 19.60 -18.24
N LYS A 123 5.54 18.61 -18.41
CA LYS A 123 5.77 17.36 -19.12
C LYS A 123 6.95 16.56 -18.56
N ALA A 124 7.12 16.57 -17.24
CA ALA A 124 8.24 15.93 -16.54
C ALA A 124 8.29 14.40 -16.76
N GLY A 125 7.20 13.74 -17.13
CA GLY A 125 7.18 12.33 -17.51
C GLY A 125 8.19 11.94 -18.60
N ARG A 126 8.67 12.92 -19.39
CA ARG A 126 9.77 12.68 -20.34
C ARG A 126 11.10 12.37 -19.65
N ILE A 127 11.31 12.86 -18.44
CA ILE A 127 12.53 12.63 -17.66
C ILE A 127 12.63 11.16 -17.27
N VAL A 128 11.51 10.49 -17.00
CA VAL A 128 11.47 9.06 -16.66
C VAL A 128 12.05 8.19 -17.79
N ASN A 129 11.91 8.60 -19.04
CA ASN A 129 12.46 7.87 -20.19
C ASN A 129 14.02 7.83 -20.20
N TYR A 130 14.68 8.68 -19.42
CA TYR A 130 16.13 8.67 -19.26
C TYR A 130 16.60 7.71 -18.16
N ILE A 131 15.69 7.20 -17.34
CA ILE A 131 16.02 6.21 -16.30
C ILE A 131 16.26 4.86 -17.00
N SER A 132 17.48 4.35 -16.87
CA SER A 132 17.83 3.07 -17.48
C SER A 132 17.14 1.89 -16.80
N THR A 133 16.81 0.87 -17.57
CA THR A 133 16.16 -0.37 -17.06
C THR A 133 16.92 -1.00 -15.88
N PRO A 134 18.26 -1.09 -15.86
CA PRO A 134 18.99 -1.61 -14.71
C PRO A 134 18.81 -0.80 -13.44
N VAL A 135 18.72 0.53 -13.54
CA VAL A 135 18.48 1.42 -12.39
C VAL A 135 17.09 1.15 -11.81
N MET A 136 16.07 1.06 -12.67
CA MET A 136 14.70 0.71 -12.23
C MET A 136 14.65 -0.69 -11.59
N GLY A 137 15.36 -1.66 -12.18
CA GLY A 137 15.45 -3.02 -11.61
C GLY A 137 16.08 -3.03 -10.22
N GLY A 138 17.17 -2.28 -10.03
CA GLY A 138 17.82 -2.11 -8.72
C GLY A 138 16.92 -1.42 -7.70
N PHE A 139 16.21 -0.37 -8.10
CA PHE A 139 15.26 0.36 -7.27
C PHE A 139 14.11 -0.54 -6.78
N ILE A 140 13.45 -1.26 -7.69
CA ILE A 140 12.36 -2.19 -7.35
C ILE A 140 12.85 -3.31 -6.42
N SER A 141 14.04 -3.85 -6.68
CA SER A 141 14.64 -4.88 -5.83
C SER A 141 14.95 -4.36 -4.42
N GLY A 142 15.50 -3.15 -4.32
CA GLY A 142 15.76 -2.48 -3.05
C GLY A 142 14.49 -2.25 -2.23
N ILE A 143 13.42 -1.78 -2.88
CA ILE A 143 12.11 -1.63 -2.25
C ILE A 143 11.60 -2.99 -1.76
N GLY A 144 11.68 -4.04 -2.58
CA GLY A 144 11.26 -5.38 -2.19
C GLY A 144 11.95 -5.86 -0.92
N VAL A 145 13.26 -5.68 -0.82
CA VAL A 145 14.03 -6.02 0.39
C VAL A 145 13.58 -5.17 1.59
N THR A 146 13.38 -3.88 1.39
CA THR A 146 12.91 -2.97 2.46
C THR A 146 11.54 -3.42 2.99
N ILE A 147 10.59 -3.76 2.11
CA ILE A 147 9.26 -4.24 2.50
C ILE A 147 9.37 -5.55 3.29
N ILE A 148 10.23 -6.48 2.87
CA ILE A 148 10.48 -7.72 3.61
C ILE A 148 10.96 -7.41 5.02
N LEU A 149 11.94 -6.52 5.17
CA LEU A 149 12.46 -6.10 6.47
C LEU A 149 11.39 -5.43 7.33
N MET A 150 10.57 -4.53 6.75
CA MET A 150 9.49 -3.86 7.47
C MET A 150 8.45 -4.84 8.02
N GLN A 151 8.18 -5.93 7.33
CA GLN A 151 7.16 -6.91 7.73
C GLN A 151 7.73 -8.12 8.50
N ALA A 152 9.04 -8.31 8.49
CA ALA A 152 9.68 -9.51 9.08
C ALA A 152 9.35 -9.69 10.57
N ALA A 153 9.30 -8.61 11.34
CA ALA A 153 8.95 -8.67 12.75
C ALA A 153 7.54 -9.26 12.99
N LYS A 154 6.59 -9.02 12.08
CA LYS A 154 5.22 -9.56 12.19
C LYS A 154 5.17 -11.08 12.12
N LEU A 155 6.11 -11.73 11.41
CA LEU A 155 6.17 -13.19 11.35
C LEU A 155 6.36 -13.80 12.74
N PHE A 156 7.00 -13.07 13.65
CA PHE A 156 7.31 -13.52 14.99
C PHE A 156 6.38 -12.93 16.07
N GLY A 157 5.31 -12.25 15.66
CA GLY A 157 4.36 -11.61 16.59
C GLY A 157 4.72 -10.18 17.00
N GLY A 158 5.79 -9.62 16.43
CA GLY A 158 6.20 -8.22 16.63
C GLY A 158 5.34 -7.23 15.83
N ASN A 159 5.73 -5.95 15.88
CA ASN A 159 5.09 -4.89 15.10
C ASN A 159 5.87 -4.64 13.81
N ALA A 160 5.20 -4.08 12.77
CA ALA A 160 5.89 -3.65 11.57
C ALA A 160 6.90 -2.54 11.93
N GLY A 161 8.09 -2.61 11.32
CA GLY A 161 9.06 -1.54 11.42
C GLY A 161 8.83 -0.45 10.37
N THR A 162 9.39 0.73 10.62
CA THR A 162 9.43 1.84 9.65
C THR A 162 10.83 2.46 9.63
N GLY A 163 11.21 3.08 8.51
CA GLY A 163 12.48 3.78 8.38
C GLY A 163 13.53 3.05 7.53
N GLU A 164 14.78 3.41 7.74
CA GLU A 164 15.92 2.91 6.98
C GLU A 164 16.28 1.45 7.30
N ALA A 165 16.91 0.74 6.35
CA ALA A 165 17.22 -0.68 6.47
C ALA A 165 17.98 -1.05 7.75
N ILE A 166 18.94 -0.23 8.20
CA ILE A 166 19.69 -0.48 9.44
C ILE A 166 18.79 -0.36 10.66
N LYS A 167 17.94 0.67 10.70
CA LYS A 167 16.96 0.87 11.78
C LYS A 167 15.94 -0.28 11.82
N LEU A 168 15.54 -0.79 10.65
CA LEU A 168 14.66 -1.95 10.54
C LEU A 168 15.30 -3.22 11.10
N LEU A 169 16.58 -3.46 10.84
CA LEU A 169 17.31 -4.61 11.42
C LEU A 169 17.39 -4.51 12.94
N ILE A 170 17.67 -3.33 13.49
CA ILE A 170 17.69 -3.08 14.93
C ILE A 170 16.28 -3.27 15.53
N HIS A 171 15.26 -2.78 14.82
CA HIS A 171 13.85 -2.96 15.23
C HIS A 171 13.47 -4.45 15.29
N ILE A 172 13.81 -5.25 14.26
CA ILE A 172 13.57 -6.71 14.26
C ILE A 172 14.25 -7.37 15.45
N ALA A 173 15.52 -7.02 15.70
CA ALA A 173 16.25 -7.57 16.85
C ALA A 173 15.62 -7.19 18.21
N GLY A 174 15.08 -5.98 18.31
CA GLY A 174 14.32 -5.51 19.49
C GLY A 174 13.01 -6.26 19.69
N GLU A 175 12.25 -6.45 18.61
CA GLU A 175 10.97 -7.15 18.61
C GLU A 175 11.09 -8.66 18.86
N MET A 176 12.27 -9.25 18.66
CA MET A 176 12.52 -10.66 19.01
C MET A 176 12.34 -10.95 20.51
N LYS A 177 12.35 -9.94 21.38
CA LYS A 177 12.01 -10.10 22.80
C LYS A 177 10.53 -10.43 23.02
N SER A 178 9.67 -10.05 22.10
CA SER A 178 8.24 -10.36 22.09
C SER A 178 7.88 -11.58 21.25
N PHE A 179 8.85 -12.50 21.06
CA PHE A 179 8.70 -13.67 20.22
C PHE A 179 7.54 -14.55 20.66
N ASN A 180 6.61 -14.81 19.77
CA ASN A 180 5.53 -15.76 19.98
C ASN A 180 5.69 -16.95 19.02
N LEU A 181 5.93 -18.14 19.59
CA LEU A 181 6.17 -19.36 18.82
C LEU A 181 5.00 -19.69 17.87
N LEU A 182 3.77 -19.51 18.34
CA LEU A 182 2.58 -19.79 17.53
C LEU A 182 2.50 -18.82 16.34
N SER A 183 2.76 -17.53 16.54
CA SER A 183 2.85 -16.54 15.47
C SER A 183 3.94 -16.91 14.45
N ALA A 184 5.10 -17.36 14.94
CA ALA A 184 6.20 -17.77 14.07
C ALA A 184 5.83 -19.00 13.21
N VAL A 185 5.22 -20.02 13.82
CA VAL A 185 4.77 -21.22 13.11
C VAL A 185 3.71 -20.87 12.06
N LEU A 186 2.73 -20.06 12.41
CA LEU A 186 1.68 -19.62 11.50
C LEU A 186 2.26 -18.74 10.38
N GLY A 187 3.11 -17.77 10.71
CA GLY A 187 3.71 -16.85 9.74
C GLY A 187 4.64 -17.56 8.77
N VAL A 188 5.63 -18.29 9.26
CA VAL A 188 6.57 -19.04 8.42
C VAL A 188 5.85 -20.15 7.67
N GLY A 189 4.93 -20.87 8.30
CA GLY A 189 4.09 -21.89 7.67
C GLY A 189 3.29 -21.34 6.50
N THR A 190 2.68 -20.18 6.66
CA THR A 190 1.95 -19.46 5.59
C THR A 190 2.85 -19.14 4.41
N VAL A 191 4.06 -18.62 4.67
CA VAL A 191 5.04 -18.33 3.61
C VAL A 191 5.42 -19.60 2.85
N ILE A 192 5.76 -20.66 3.55
CA ILE A 192 6.11 -21.96 2.95
C ILE A 192 4.96 -22.50 2.10
N ILE A 193 3.74 -22.49 2.62
CA ILE A 193 2.55 -22.97 1.89
C ILE A 193 2.35 -22.15 0.61
N ILE A 194 2.51 -20.83 0.64
CA ILE A 194 2.38 -19.97 -0.55
C ILE A 194 3.43 -20.34 -1.60
N PHE A 195 4.69 -20.54 -1.20
CA PHE A 195 5.76 -20.93 -2.14
C PHE A 195 5.51 -22.31 -2.78
N ILE A 196 5.10 -23.28 -1.98
CA ILE A 196 4.77 -24.63 -2.46
C ILE A 196 3.55 -24.57 -3.39
N ALA A 197 2.49 -23.88 -2.98
CA ALA A 197 1.28 -23.74 -3.78
C ALA A 197 1.52 -23.02 -5.11
N LYS A 198 2.38 -22.00 -5.13
CA LYS A 198 2.76 -21.31 -6.36
C LYS A 198 3.43 -22.27 -7.38
N LYS A 199 4.13 -23.31 -6.91
CA LYS A 199 4.74 -24.32 -7.77
C LYS A 199 3.71 -25.30 -8.34
N PHE A 200 2.74 -25.75 -7.52
CA PHE A 200 1.77 -26.78 -7.90
C PHE A 200 0.46 -26.22 -8.48
N ILE A 201 -0.01 -25.08 -7.98
CA ILE A 201 -1.30 -24.50 -8.35
C ILE A 201 -1.14 -22.97 -8.62
N PRO A 202 -0.38 -22.57 -9.65
CA PRO A 202 -0.01 -21.16 -9.87
C PRO A 202 -1.20 -20.23 -10.18
N LYS A 203 -2.32 -20.78 -10.63
CA LYS A 203 -3.52 -20.02 -11.01
C LYS A 203 -4.45 -19.73 -9.83
N PHE A 204 -4.24 -20.35 -8.69
CA PHE A 204 -5.12 -20.22 -7.54
C PHE A 204 -4.60 -19.14 -6.58
N PRO A 205 -5.44 -18.18 -6.14
CA PRO A 205 -5.02 -17.10 -5.24
C PRO A 205 -4.87 -17.63 -3.80
N MET A 206 -3.77 -18.35 -3.53
CA MET A 206 -3.52 -19.05 -2.27
C MET A 206 -3.48 -18.09 -1.08
N SER A 207 -3.02 -16.86 -1.27
CA SER A 207 -3.01 -15.82 -0.23
C SER A 207 -4.41 -15.52 0.31
N VAL A 208 -5.42 -15.48 -0.57
CA VAL A 208 -6.82 -15.26 -0.18
C VAL A 208 -7.35 -16.45 0.61
N LEU A 209 -7.06 -17.67 0.15
CA LEU A 209 -7.49 -18.88 0.87
C LEU A 209 -6.90 -18.92 2.28
N LEU A 210 -5.60 -18.66 2.42
CA LEU A 210 -4.93 -18.66 3.72
C LEU A 210 -5.43 -17.54 4.63
N MET A 211 -5.78 -16.38 4.08
CA MET A 211 -6.41 -15.31 4.84
C MET A 211 -7.77 -15.76 5.41
N VAL A 212 -8.62 -16.39 4.58
CA VAL A 212 -9.93 -16.90 5.02
C VAL A 212 -9.75 -18.01 6.04
N LEU A 213 -8.83 -18.95 5.80
CA LEU A 213 -8.53 -20.02 6.75
C LEU A 213 -7.97 -19.49 8.08
N GLY A 214 -7.12 -18.47 8.04
CA GLY A 214 -6.61 -17.81 9.24
C GLY A 214 -7.73 -17.13 10.04
N ALA A 215 -8.66 -16.44 9.37
CA ALA A 215 -9.82 -15.82 10.01
C ALA A 215 -10.74 -16.89 10.64
N LEU A 216 -11.02 -17.98 9.92
CA LEU A 216 -11.81 -19.10 10.45
C LEU A 216 -11.10 -19.77 11.63
N ALA A 217 -9.81 -20.04 11.52
CA ALA A 217 -9.03 -20.62 12.62
C ALA A 217 -9.06 -19.74 13.87
N THR A 218 -8.96 -18.42 13.70
CA THR A 218 -9.08 -17.46 14.81
C THR A 218 -10.46 -17.51 15.45
N ALA A 219 -11.52 -17.56 14.62
CA ALA A 219 -12.91 -17.61 15.12
C ALA A 219 -13.24 -18.92 15.86
N ILE A 220 -12.67 -20.06 15.42
CA ILE A 220 -12.96 -21.38 16.01
C ILE A 220 -12.06 -21.68 17.20
N PHE A 221 -10.75 -21.43 17.06
CA PHE A 221 -9.74 -21.83 18.06
C PHE A 221 -9.36 -20.70 19.02
N HIS A 222 -9.92 -19.48 18.86
CA HIS A 222 -9.58 -18.33 19.68
C HIS A 222 -8.06 -18.12 19.82
N ILE A 223 -7.37 -18.11 18.68
CA ILE A 223 -5.90 -18.03 18.58
C ILE A 223 -5.36 -16.71 19.20
N ASP A 224 -6.20 -15.69 19.27
CA ASP A 224 -5.96 -14.43 19.98
C ASP A 224 -5.56 -14.64 21.45
N ARG A 225 -6.18 -15.62 22.13
CA ARG A 225 -5.86 -15.95 23.54
C ARG A 225 -4.49 -16.57 23.72
N CYS A 226 -3.88 -17.07 22.65
CA CYS A 226 -2.53 -17.60 22.64
C CYS A 226 -1.45 -16.55 22.36
N GLY A 227 -1.80 -15.25 22.43
CA GLY A 227 -0.86 -14.14 22.26
C GLY A 227 -0.56 -13.79 20.80
N VAL A 228 -1.31 -14.34 19.84
CA VAL A 228 -1.20 -13.94 18.43
C VAL A 228 -1.87 -12.58 18.24
N LYS A 229 -1.14 -11.59 17.76
CA LYS A 229 -1.69 -10.26 17.46
C LYS A 229 -2.62 -10.33 16.26
N LEU A 230 -3.85 -9.91 16.46
CA LEU A 230 -4.84 -9.75 15.40
C LEU A 230 -4.77 -8.35 14.81
N LEU A 231 -5.34 -8.19 13.62
CA LEU A 231 -5.60 -6.87 13.06
C LEU A 231 -6.53 -6.09 14.00
N PRO A 232 -6.29 -4.79 14.21
CA PRO A 232 -7.16 -3.98 15.03
C PRO A 232 -8.59 -3.98 14.48
N HIS A 233 -9.55 -3.77 15.38
CA HIS A 233 -10.96 -3.68 14.99
C HIS A 233 -11.14 -2.62 13.92
N VAL A 234 -11.85 -3.00 12.86
CA VAL A 234 -12.18 -2.09 11.76
C VAL A 234 -13.58 -1.54 12.02
N ASP A 235 -13.69 -0.25 12.24
CA ASP A 235 -14.97 0.41 12.44
C ASP A 235 -15.86 0.27 11.21
N LYS A 236 -17.15 0.06 11.45
CA LYS A 236 -18.14 -0.07 10.39
C LYS A 236 -18.49 1.30 9.84
N GLY A 237 -18.51 1.43 8.52
CA GLY A 237 -18.96 2.66 7.86
C GLY A 237 -18.09 3.07 6.68
N LEU A 238 -18.57 4.06 5.95
CA LEU A 238 -17.81 4.74 4.91
C LEU A 238 -17.00 5.88 5.57
N PRO A 239 -15.86 6.28 4.95
CA PRO A 239 -15.07 7.39 5.47
C PRO A 239 -15.90 8.66 5.51
N GLY A 240 -15.84 9.37 6.63
CA GLY A 240 -16.37 10.73 6.72
C GLY A 240 -15.59 11.66 5.74
N PHE A 241 -16.30 12.55 5.09
CA PHE A 241 -15.65 13.58 4.28
C PHE A 241 -15.03 14.62 5.20
N SER A 242 -13.72 14.73 5.20
CA SER A 242 -12.97 15.74 5.91
C SER A 242 -11.97 16.43 4.98
N LEU A 243 -11.81 17.73 5.10
CA LEU A 243 -10.77 18.45 4.39
C LEU A 243 -9.43 18.27 5.11
N PRO A 244 -8.31 18.18 4.37
CA PRO A 244 -6.98 18.18 4.97
C PRO A 244 -6.74 19.43 5.80
N ASP A 245 -6.13 19.28 6.96
CA ASP A 245 -5.75 20.43 7.80
C ASP A 245 -4.49 21.08 7.25
N MET A 246 -4.65 22.17 6.54
CA MET A 246 -3.55 22.92 5.93
C MET A 246 -2.67 23.63 6.98
N SER A 247 -3.12 23.78 8.22
CA SER A 247 -2.32 24.39 9.30
C SER A 247 -1.03 23.62 9.56
N VAL A 248 -1.07 22.31 9.35
CA VAL A 248 0.08 21.41 9.49
C VAL A 248 1.16 21.72 8.44
N VAL A 249 0.78 22.05 7.21
CA VAL A 249 1.71 22.44 6.15
C VAL A 249 2.44 23.74 6.51
N PHE A 250 1.75 24.67 7.16
CA PHE A 250 2.34 25.95 7.57
C PHE A 250 3.28 25.80 8.79
N LYS A 251 3.12 24.77 9.62
CA LYS A 251 4.02 24.52 10.76
C LYS A 251 5.39 24.02 10.32
N ASN A 252 5.44 23.09 9.35
CA ASN A 252 6.67 22.45 8.85
C ASN A 252 6.70 22.48 7.30
N PRO A 253 6.72 23.65 6.66
CA PRO A 253 6.50 23.76 5.22
C PRO A 253 7.60 23.10 4.40
N SER A 254 8.86 23.23 4.80
CA SER A 254 10.00 22.68 4.07
C SER A 254 9.97 21.15 4.00
N GLU A 255 9.65 20.51 5.13
CA GLU A 255 9.64 19.04 5.22
C GLU A 255 8.45 18.44 4.46
N ILE A 256 7.27 19.03 4.60
CA ILE A 256 6.06 18.54 3.92
C ILE A 256 6.13 18.78 2.40
N ILE A 257 6.67 19.92 1.96
CA ILE A 257 6.85 20.21 0.53
C ILE A 257 7.88 19.26 -0.08
N LEU A 258 9.02 19.03 0.59
CA LEU A 258 10.06 18.13 0.12
C LEU A 258 9.58 16.67 0.10
N LEU A 259 8.84 16.24 1.13
CA LEU A 259 8.24 14.92 1.18
C LEU A 259 7.20 14.73 0.07
N GLY A 260 6.32 15.71 -0.14
CA GLY A 260 5.37 15.69 -1.23
C GLY A 260 6.04 15.59 -2.61
N LEU A 261 7.17 16.30 -2.79
CA LEU A 261 7.99 16.20 -4.00
C LEU A 261 8.58 14.78 -4.15
N SER A 262 9.11 14.20 -3.08
CA SER A 262 9.70 12.85 -3.08
C SER A 262 8.65 11.79 -3.43
N VAL A 263 7.47 11.87 -2.80
CA VAL A 263 6.33 10.99 -3.08
C VAL A 263 5.89 11.13 -4.54
N ALA A 264 5.72 12.36 -5.03
CA ALA A 264 5.33 12.64 -6.41
C ALA A 264 6.36 12.10 -7.41
N GLY A 265 7.65 12.26 -7.12
CA GLY A 265 8.75 11.74 -7.95
C GLY A 265 8.73 10.21 -8.05
N VAL A 266 8.53 9.53 -6.93
CA VAL A 266 8.43 8.06 -6.89
C VAL A 266 7.20 7.56 -7.62
N VAL A 267 6.03 8.17 -7.41
CA VAL A 267 4.80 7.81 -8.13
C VAL A 267 4.98 7.99 -9.63
N MET A 268 5.61 9.09 -10.06
CA MET A 268 5.90 9.33 -11.48
C MET A 268 6.88 8.31 -12.07
N ALA A 269 7.85 7.82 -11.27
CA ALA A 269 8.79 6.81 -11.73
C ALA A 269 8.18 5.41 -11.86
N HIS A 270 7.12 5.12 -11.12
CA HIS A 270 6.42 3.82 -11.13
C HIS A 270 5.32 3.74 -12.20
N THR A 271 4.80 4.85 -12.68
CA THR A 271 3.73 4.94 -13.68
C THR A 271 4.27 5.15 -15.10
#